data_0791ab7cc23ffe5f5710705030532b63
#
_entry.id   0791ab7cc23ffe5f5710705030532b63
#
_cell.length_a   1.000
_cell.length_b   1.000
_cell.length_c   1.000
_cell.angle_alpha   90.00
_cell.angle_beta   90.00
_cell.angle_gamma   90.00
#
_symmetry.space_group_name_H-M   'P 1'
#
loop_
_entity.id
_entity.type
_entity.pdbx_description
1 polymer ?
#
loop_
_entity_poly.entity_id
_entity_poly.type
_entity_poly.pdbx_seq_one_letter_code
_entity_poly.pdbx_strand_id
1 'polypeptide(L)'
;MGRYYSGDIEGKFWFGLQSSTAADRFGVSYNEPNYVEYYYEEEDLEEVVAEIERIEEGLGEAKEKIDKFFTENNGWNSEMLEKAGITKAELNEYADLELGIKIRDCIVDNGACRFDAEL
;
A
#
# COMPACT_ATOMS: atom_id res chain seq x y z
N MET A 1 4.71 -6.29 17.35
CA MET A 1 5.10 -7.10 16.22
C MET A 1 4.71 -6.52 14.92
N GLY A 2 5.63 -6.17 14.13
CA GLY A 2 5.40 -5.66 12.81
C GLY A 2 5.10 -6.78 11.82
N ARG A 3 4.21 -6.55 10.89
CA ARG A 3 4.01 -7.42 9.74
C ARG A 3 4.75 -6.79 8.58
N TYR A 4 5.49 -7.61 7.84
CA TYR A 4 6.36 -7.13 6.78
C TYR A 4 6.05 -7.80 5.46
N TYR A 5 6.42 -7.14 4.39
CA TYR A 5 6.51 -7.78 3.08
C TYR A 5 7.96 -7.63 2.60
N SER A 6 8.45 -8.63 1.91
CA SER A 6 9.83 -8.64 1.43
C SER A 6 9.97 -9.44 0.14
N GLY A 7 10.95 -9.08 -0.65
CA GLY A 7 11.22 -9.67 -1.95
C GLY A 7 11.72 -8.58 -2.86
N ASP A 8 11.15 -8.49 -4.07
CA ASP A 8 11.51 -7.43 -5.01
C ASP A 8 11.14 -6.05 -4.48
N ILE A 9 10.12 -6.00 -3.62
CA ILE A 9 9.81 -4.81 -2.83
C ILE A 9 9.82 -5.22 -1.37
N GLU A 10 10.05 -4.29 -0.48
CA GLU A 10 10.02 -4.55 0.95
C GLU A 10 9.48 -3.38 1.73
N GLY A 11 8.91 -3.66 2.88
CA GLY A 11 8.36 -2.64 3.74
C GLY A 11 7.58 -3.24 4.88
N LYS A 12 6.85 -2.39 5.58
CA LYS A 12 6.11 -2.78 6.76
C LYS A 12 4.64 -2.38 6.57
N PHE A 13 3.73 -3.31 6.85
CA PHE A 13 2.31 -2.97 6.83
C PHE A 13 1.99 -2.03 7.99
N TRP A 14 1.10 -1.11 7.76
CA TRP A 14 0.72 -0.11 8.76
C TRP A 14 -0.06 -0.76 9.89
N PHE A 15 0.56 -0.78 11.05
CA PHE A 15 -0.01 -1.43 12.22
C PHE A 15 -1.37 -0.82 12.61
N GLY A 16 -2.33 -1.69 12.83
CA GLY A 16 -3.68 -1.26 13.23
C GLY A 16 -4.56 -0.75 12.10
N LEU A 17 -4.02 -0.60 10.88
CA LEU A 17 -4.76 -0.07 9.74
C LEU A 17 -4.74 -0.99 8.54
N GLN A 18 -3.59 -1.53 8.20
CA GLN A 18 -3.40 -2.25 6.95
C GLN A 18 -3.35 -3.75 7.17
N SER A 19 -4.09 -4.49 6.35
CA SER A 19 -4.05 -5.96 6.34
C SER A 19 -2.77 -6.44 5.67
N SER A 20 -2.23 -7.57 6.12
CA SER A 20 -1.09 -8.20 5.45
C SER A 20 -1.46 -8.75 4.08
N THR A 21 -2.76 -8.80 3.75
CA THR A 21 -3.23 -9.20 2.42
C THR A 21 -3.68 -7.99 1.59
N ALA A 22 -3.26 -6.79 1.97
CA ALA A 22 -3.65 -5.56 1.26
C ALA A 22 -3.33 -5.61 -0.23
N ALA A 23 -2.27 -6.31 -0.61
CA ALA A 23 -1.89 -6.43 -2.02
C ALA A 23 -2.89 -7.22 -2.87
N ASP A 24 -3.82 -7.98 -2.24
CA ASP A 24 -4.85 -8.71 -2.96
C ASP A 24 -5.70 -7.80 -3.84
N ARG A 25 -5.93 -6.56 -3.41
CA ARG A 25 -6.75 -5.62 -4.16
C ARG A 25 -6.15 -5.25 -5.51
N PHE A 26 -4.87 -5.55 -5.72
CA PHE A 26 -4.17 -5.25 -6.98
C PHE A 26 -4.18 -6.43 -7.95
N GLY A 27 -4.94 -7.47 -7.64
CA GLY A 27 -5.35 -8.48 -8.60
C GLY A 27 -4.69 -9.85 -8.50
N VAL A 28 -3.65 -9.97 -7.70
CA VAL A 28 -2.92 -11.25 -7.59
C VAL A 28 -2.78 -11.65 -6.12
N SER A 29 -3.10 -12.90 -5.81
CA SER A 29 -2.86 -13.43 -4.47
C SER A 29 -2.54 -14.92 -4.54
N TYR A 30 -1.76 -15.37 -3.58
CA TYR A 30 -1.34 -16.76 -3.51
C TYR A 30 -1.14 -17.13 -2.04
N ASN A 31 -2.06 -17.89 -1.48
CA ASN A 31 -2.07 -18.21 -0.04
C ASN A 31 -1.16 -19.34 0.37
N GLU A 32 -0.37 -19.09 1.42
CA GLU A 32 0.44 -20.09 2.09
C GLU A 32 0.10 -20.06 3.58
N PRO A 33 0.44 -21.10 4.37
CA PRO A 33 0.02 -21.17 5.78
C PRO A 33 0.41 -19.99 6.67
N ASN A 34 1.59 -19.44 6.51
CA ASN A 34 2.10 -18.37 7.37
C ASN A 34 2.39 -17.06 6.66
N TYR A 35 2.20 -17.05 5.35
CA TYR A 35 2.45 -15.87 4.53
C TYR A 35 1.69 -15.97 3.23
N VAL A 36 1.62 -14.86 2.51
CA VAL A 36 1.03 -14.82 1.18
C VAL A 36 2.13 -14.40 0.21
N GLU A 37 2.32 -15.20 -0.83
CA GLU A 37 3.28 -14.87 -1.88
C GLU A 37 2.56 -14.15 -3.01
N TYR A 38 3.12 -13.04 -3.45
CA TYR A 38 2.58 -12.26 -4.56
C TYR A 38 3.56 -12.25 -5.71
N TYR A 39 3.05 -12.46 -6.90
CA TYR A 39 3.84 -12.40 -8.12
C TYR A 39 3.06 -11.66 -9.20
N TYR A 40 3.61 -10.54 -9.63
CA TYR A 40 3.02 -9.70 -10.67
C TYR A 40 3.90 -9.72 -11.89
N GLU A 41 3.28 -9.81 -13.08
CA GLU A 41 3.95 -9.78 -14.37
C GLU A 41 3.53 -8.50 -15.10
N GLU A 42 4.13 -8.24 -16.26
CA GLU A 42 3.77 -7.08 -17.07
C GLU A 42 2.28 -7.05 -17.42
N GLU A 43 1.69 -8.24 -17.60
CA GLU A 43 0.25 -8.35 -17.88
C GLU A 43 -0.61 -7.82 -16.75
N ASP A 44 -0.10 -7.84 -15.53
CA ASP A 44 -0.84 -7.41 -14.35
C ASP A 44 -0.75 -5.89 -14.14
N LEU A 45 0.18 -5.23 -14.84
CA LEU A 45 0.42 -3.80 -14.66
C LEU A 45 -0.82 -2.96 -14.88
N GLU A 46 -1.61 -3.29 -15.90
CA GLU A 46 -2.82 -2.55 -16.22
C GLU A 46 -3.80 -2.54 -15.03
N GLU A 47 -3.98 -3.69 -14.39
CA GLU A 47 -4.87 -3.80 -13.23
C GLU A 47 -4.31 -3.07 -12.01
N VAL A 48 -2.99 -3.15 -11.80
CA VAL A 48 -2.32 -2.44 -10.71
C VAL A 48 -2.50 -0.92 -10.89
N VAL A 49 -2.27 -0.42 -12.08
CA VAL A 49 -2.43 1.01 -12.38
C VAL A 49 -3.88 1.45 -12.22
N ALA A 50 -4.82 0.64 -12.68
CA ALA A 50 -6.25 0.95 -12.55
C ALA A 50 -6.66 1.09 -11.07
N GLU A 51 -6.14 0.22 -10.21
CA GLU A 51 -6.44 0.28 -8.79
C GLU A 51 -5.78 1.50 -8.13
N ILE A 52 -4.55 1.83 -8.53
CA ILE A 52 -3.87 3.03 -8.04
C ILE A 52 -4.69 4.27 -8.39
N GLU A 53 -5.16 4.37 -9.62
CA GLU A 53 -5.98 5.51 -10.07
C GLU A 53 -7.28 5.59 -9.30
N ARG A 54 -7.90 4.45 -9.01
CA ARG A 54 -9.13 4.41 -8.24
C ARG A 54 -8.92 4.92 -6.82
N ILE A 55 -7.81 4.54 -6.19
CA ILE A 55 -7.48 5.00 -4.84
C ILE A 55 -7.22 6.50 -4.85
N GLU A 56 -6.44 6.98 -5.82
CA GLU A 56 -6.12 8.40 -5.92
C GLU A 56 -7.39 9.24 -6.13
N GLU A 57 -8.28 8.77 -6.99
CA GLU A 57 -9.54 9.44 -7.25
C GLU A 57 -10.42 9.48 -6.00
N GLY A 58 -10.47 8.36 -5.26
CA GLY A 58 -11.23 8.28 -4.02
C GLY A 58 -10.68 9.16 -2.91
N LEU A 59 -9.37 9.32 -2.83
CA LEU A 59 -8.74 10.19 -1.84
C LEU A 59 -8.91 11.68 -2.18
N GLY A 60 -8.83 12.03 -3.47
CA GLY A 60 -8.95 13.41 -3.90
C GLY A 60 -7.99 14.32 -3.16
N GLU A 61 -8.51 15.38 -2.55
CA GLU A 61 -7.69 16.34 -1.80
C GLU A 61 -7.04 15.75 -0.55
N ALA A 62 -7.58 14.65 -0.04
CA ALA A 62 -7.02 14.00 1.14
C ALA A 62 -5.60 13.49 0.90
N LYS A 63 -5.28 13.09 -0.34
CA LYS A 63 -3.93 12.65 -0.68
C LYS A 63 -2.90 13.74 -0.43
N GLU A 64 -3.17 14.95 -0.89
CA GLU A 64 -2.27 16.08 -0.68
C GLU A 64 -2.14 16.43 0.80
N LYS A 65 -3.25 16.37 1.52
CA LYS A 65 -3.28 16.63 2.95
C LYS A 65 -2.41 15.62 3.72
N ILE A 66 -2.48 14.34 3.36
CA ILE A 66 -1.70 13.29 4.00
C ILE A 66 -0.23 13.42 3.63
N ASP A 67 0.09 13.70 2.36
CA ASP A 67 1.47 13.93 1.91
C ASP A 67 2.11 15.05 2.72
N LYS A 68 1.40 16.16 2.90
CA LYS A 68 1.88 17.29 3.68
C LYS A 68 2.08 16.91 5.13
N PHE A 69 1.14 16.16 5.70
CA PHE A 69 1.20 15.71 7.09
C PHE A 69 2.49 14.92 7.34
N PHE A 70 2.81 13.97 6.48
CA PHE A 70 4.01 13.14 6.65
C PHE A 70 5.30 13.85 6.27
N THR A 71 5.22 14.92 5.49
CA THR A 71 6.37 15.78 5.24
C THR A 71 6.75 16.56 6.50
N GLU A 72 5.76 16.96 7.29
CA GLU A 72 5.94 17.76 8.50
C GLU A 72 6.14 16.92 9.77
N ASN A 73 5.75 15.64 9.75
CA ASN A 73 5.76 14.78 10.94
C ASN A 73 6.40 13.43 10.65
N ASN A 74 7.18 12.92 11.62
CA ASN A 74 7.84 11.62 11.47
C ASN A 74 6.96 10.44 11.84
N GLY A 75 5.80 10.68 12.40
CA GLY A 75 4.88 9.63 12.81
C GLY A 75 3.51 10.22 13.05
N TRP A 76 2.62 9.43 13.61
CA TRP A 76 1.25 9.88 13.82
C TRP A 76 0.61 9.19 15.03
N ASN A 77 -0.42 9.86 15.55
CA ASN A 77 -1.34 9.28 16.52
C ASN A 77 -2.74 9.83 16.21
N SER A 78 -3.75 9.31 16.90
CA SER A 78 -5.14 9.67 16.63
C SER A 78 -5.39 11.18 16.78
N GLU A 79 -4.78 11.79 17.78
CA GLU A 79 -4.94 13.21 18.03
C GLU A 79 -4.37 14.07 16.91
N MET A 80 -3.19 13.71 16.42
CA MET A 80 -2.55 14.43 15.31
C MET A 80 -3.37 14.33 14.05
N LEU A 81 -3.92 13.15 13.75
CA LEU A 81 -4.77 12.94 12.56
C LEU A 81 -6.04 13.78 12.66
N GLU A 82 -6.65 13.81 13.84
CA GLU A 82 -7.87 14.57 14.05
C GLU A 82 -7.64 16.05 13.82
N LYS A 83 -6.53 16.60 14.33
CA LYS A 83 -6.18 17.99 14.12
C LYS A 83 -5.90 18.32 12.66
N ALA A 84 -5.32 17.36 11.92
CA ALA A 84 -5.04 17.54 10.51
C ALA A 84 -6.27 17.33 9.62
N GLY A 85 -7.36 16.81 10.19
CA GLY A 85 -8.56 16.52 9.42
C GLY A 85 -8.44 15.27 8.57
N ILE A 86 -7.63 14.30 8.99
CA ILE A 86 -7.40 13.05 8.28
C ILE A 86 -8.13 11.93 9.01
N THR A 87 -8.95 11.16 8.30
CA THR A 87 -9.64 10.02 8.90
C THR A 87 -8.77 8.76 8.78
N LYS A 88 -9.06 7.77 9.61
CA LYS A 88 -8.36 6.48 9.55
C LYS A 88 -8.65 5.77 8.23
N ALA A 89 -9.86 5.93 7.69
CA ALA A 89 -10.21 5.34 6.39
C ALA A 89 -9.36 5.94 5.28
N GLU A 90 -9.17 7.25 5.28
CA GLU A 90 -8.31 7.93 4.30
C GLU A 90 -6.87 7.48 4.44
N LEU A 91 -6.38 7.37 5.68
CA LEU A 91 -5.01 6.94 5.93
C LEU A 91 -4.77 5.50 5.48
N ASN A 92 -5.76 4.62 5.68
CA ASN A 92 -5.68 3.24 5.20
C ASN A 92 -5.57 3.18 3.68
N GLU A 93 -6.39 3.97 2.97
CA GLU A 93 -6.31 4.04 1.52
C GLU A 93 -4.96 4.58 1.05
N TYR A 94 -4.44 5.56 1.76
CA TYR A 94 -3.12 6.11 1.45
C TYR A 94 -2.01 5.05 1.61
N ALA A 95 -2.08 4.23 2.66
CA ALA A 95 -1.12 3.16 2.87
C ALA A 95 -1.15 2.15 1.74
N ASP A 96 -2.36 1.78 1.28
CA ASP A 96 -2.52 0.87 0.16
C ASP A 96 -2.04 1.50 -1.14
N LEU A 97 -2.23 2.80 -1.30
CA LEU A 97 -1.73 3.52 -2.47
C LEU A 97 -0.20 3.44 -2.55
N GLU A 98 0.48 3.63 -1.43
CA GLU A 98 1.94 3.53 -1.41
C GLU A 98 2.42 2.13 -1.78
N LEU A 99 1.73 1.09 -1.29
CA LEU A 99 2.03 -0.28 -1.65
C LEU A 99 1.85 -0.51 -3.15
N GLY A 100 0.74 -0.04 -3.69
CA GLY A 100 0.44 -0.17 -5.12
C GLY A 100 1.49 0.52 -6.00
N ILE A 101 1.95 1.69 -5.58
CA ILE A 101 3.00 2.43 -6.30
C ILE A 101 4.31 1.63 -6.33
N LYS A 102 4.67 1.01 -5.20
CA LYS A 102 5.87 0.16 -5.14
C LYS A 102 5.76 -1.02 -6.10
N ILE A 103 4.59 -1.66 -6.15
CA ILE A 103 4.34 -2.78 -7.06
C ILE A 103 4.45 -2.30 -8.52
N ARG A 104 3.80 -1.20 -8.85
CA ARG A 104 3.83 -0.63 -10.20
C ARG A 104 5.27 -0.34 -10.65
N ASP A 105 6.01 0.38 -9.80
CA ASP A 105 7.37 0.78 -10.15
C ASP A 105 8.28 -0.44 -10.29
N CYS A 106 8.08 -1.45 -9.46
CA CYS A 106 8.84 -2.70 -9.55
C CYS A 106 8.59 -3.40 -10.89
N ILE A 107 7.32 -3.49 -11.31
CA ILE A 107 6.98 -4.11 -12.59
C ILE A 107 7.59 -3.32 -13.76
N VAL A 108 7.48 -1.99 -13.70
CA VAL A 108 8.02 -1.12 -14.76
C VAL A 108 9.54 -1.26 -14.87
N ASP A 109 10.22 -1.30 -13.72
CA ASP A 109 11.69 -1.36 -13.71
C ASP A 109 12.25 -2.73 -14.03
N ASN A 110 11.56 -3.81 -13.65
CA ASN A 110 12.09 -5.17 -13.72
C ASN A 110 11.30 -6.12 -14.62
N GLY A 111 10.13 -5.70 -15.10
CA GLY A 111 9.24 -6.55 -15.89
C GLY A 111 8.36 -7.48 -15.05
N ALA A 112 8.59 -7.52 -13.75
CA ALA A 112 7.82 -8.35 -12.80
C ALA A 112 8.06 -7.86 -11.37
N CYS A 113 7.19 -8.28 -10.46
CA CYS A 113 7.37 -7.98 -9.04
C CYS A 113 6.93 -9.18 -8.22
N ARG A 114 7.80 -9.65 -7.35
CA ARG A 114 7.52 -10.79 -6.47
C ARG A 114 7.93 -10.45 -5.04
N PHE A 115 7.04 -10.73 -4.10
CA PHE A 115 7.33 -10.53 -2.69
C PHE A 115 6.45 -11.41 -1.82
N ASP A 116 6.88 -11.63 -0.58
CA ASP A 116 6.11 -12.38 0.41
C ASP A 116 5.60 -11.41 1.47
N ALA A 117 4.35 -11.60 1.88
CA ALA A 117 3.75 -10.82 2.95
C ALA A 117 3.51 -11.73 4.16
N GLU A 118 4.01 -11.34 5.32
CA GLU A 118 3.79 -12.08 6.56
C GLU A 118 2.37 -11.84 7.09
N LEU A 119 1.73 -12.90 7.47
CA LEU A 119 0.39 -12.85 8.05
C LEU A 119 0.40 -12.60 9.55
#